data_525bb736345e7ab7be1a52e839dbf5be
#
_entry.id   525bb736345e7ab7be1a52e839dbf5be
#
_cell.length_a   1.000
_cell.length_b   1.000
_cell.length_c   1.000
_cell.angle_alpha   90.00
_cell.angle_beta   90.00
_cell.angle_gamma   90.00
#
_symmetry.space_group_name_H-M   'P 1'
#
loop_
_entity.id
_entity.type
_entity.pdbx_description
1 polymer ?
#
loop_
_entity_poly.entity_id
_entity_poly.type
_entity_poly.pdbx_seq_one_letter_code
_entity_poly.pdbx_strand_id
1 'polypeptide(L)'
;LFINNDLKGTTSKKTIYFSKAIGKKVKYNTRYSDRYSGSGQLTLVDGLTGSIAHNDNYWQGWKKDNLDVTIDLSKVDAISKVSMGFLESHGSWIFLPTHVVLSFSIDGKTFENKTEISIRDGIQNGSANRIECESGELNLSARYIKVVAVNRGTCPDWHPGSGGKTWVFSDEIIIE
;
A
#
# COMPACT_ATOMS: atom_id res chain seq x y z
N LEU A 1 28.60 -47.18 0.97
CA LEU A 1 28.78 -45.73 1.27
C LEU A 1 27.45 -45.06 1.07
N PHE A 2 26.71 -44.79 2.13
CA PHE A 2 25.46 -43.99 2.06
C PHE A 2 25.83 -42.57 2.30
N ILE A 3 25.64 -41.71 1.29
CA ILE A 3 25.74 -40.26 1.43
C ILE A 3 24.35 -39.75 1.76
N ASN A 4 24.12 -39.43 3.03
CA ASN A 4 22.92 -38.75 3.48
C ASN A 4 23.13 -37.23 3.23
N ASN A 5 22.66 -36.76 2.10
CA ASN A 5 22.61 -35.32 1.81
C ASN A 5 21.27 -34.74 2.29
N ASP A 6 21.17 -34.45 3.57
CA ASP A 6 20.10 -33.56 4.09
C ASP A 6 20.37 -32.09 3.63
N LEU A 7 20.03 -31.80 2.39
CA LEU A 7 19.91 -30.44 1.92
C LEU A 7 18.67 -29.84 2.58
N LYS A 8 18.82 -29.20 3.73
CA LYS A 8 17.83 -28.28 4.29
C LYS A 8 17.73 -27.05 3.39
N GLY A 9 16.94 -27.18 2.32
CA GLY A 9 16.55 -26.05 1.50
C GLY A 9 15.64 -25.12 2.31
N THR A 10 16.04 -23.87 2.47
CA THR A 10 15.16 -22.81 2.95
C THR A 10 14.14 -22.50 1.86
N THR A 11 12.89 -22.92 2.06
CA THR A 11 11.80 -22.60 1.14
C THR A 11 11.34 -21.16 1.45
N SER A 12 11.60 -20.21 0.57
CA SER A 12 10.97 -18.90 0.64
C SER A 12 9.63 -18.94 -0.12
N LYS A 13 8.54 -18.66 0.55
CA LYS A 13 7.22 -18.49 -0.07
C LYS A 13 7.07 -17.03 -0.46
N LYS A 14 6.81 -16.74 -1.74
CA LYS A 14 6.44 -15.42 -2.22
C LYS A 14 5.06 -15.52 -2.86
N THR A 15 4.12 -14.68 -2.43
CA THR A 15 2.79 -14.59 -3.03
C THR A 15 2.87 -13.60 -4.17
N ILE A 16 2.45 -14.01 -5.36
CA ILE A 16 2.32 -13.14 -6.54
C ILE A 16 0.83 -12.90 -6.75
N TYR A 17 0.41 -11.65 -6.78
CA TYR A 17 -0.96 -11.27 -7.04
C TYR A 17 -1.19 -11.02 -8.53
N PHE A 18 -2.33 -11.49 -9.05
CA PHE A 18 -2.79 -11.07 -10.36
C PHE A 18 -3.49 -9.72 -10.21
N SER A 19 -2.93 -8.69 -10.81
CA SER A 19 -3.46 -7.33 -10.73
C SER A 19 -3.38 -6.66 -12.09
N LYS A 20 -4.46 -5.97 -12.47
CA LYS A 20 -4.49 -5.12 -13.67
C LYS A 20 -3.51 -3.95 -13.56
N ALA A 21 -3.05 -3.64 -12.35
CA ALA A 21 -2.10 -2.56 -12.07
C ALA A 21 -0.63 -2.93 -12.34
N ILE A 22 -0.28 -4.23 -12.43
CA ILE A 22 1.13 -4.66 -12.54
C ILE A 22 1.82 -3.97 -13.72
N GLY A 23 2.94 -3.29 -13.42
CA GLY A 23 3.77 -2.59 -14.41
C GLY A 23 3.10 -1.36 -15.04
N LYS A 24 1.97 -0.90 -14.51
CA LYS A 24 1.25 0.26 -15.01
C LYS A 24 1.91 1.56 -14.55
N LYS A 25 1.62 2.64 -15.30
CA LYS A 25 2.14 3.96 -14.97
C LYS A 25 1.45 4.51 -13.72
N VAL A 26 2.24 4.90 -12.74
CA VAL A 26 1.78 5.58 -11.52
C VAL A 26 2.22 7.04 -11.58
N LYS A 27 1.25 7.96 -11.41
CA LYS A 27 1.52 9.37 -11.19
C LYS A 27 1.42 9.64 -9.70
N TYR A 28 2.52 10.05 -9.10
CA TYR A 28 2.60 10.47 -7.70
C TYR A 28 2.20 11.95 -7.60
N ASN A 29 1.09 12.24 -6.90
CA ASN A 29 0.64 13.61 -6.62
C ASN A 29 1.31 14.14 -5.35
N THR A 30 1.72 13.27 -4.44
CA THR A 30 2.58 13.55 -3.28
C THR A 30 3.86 12.72 -3.37
N ARG A 31 4.98 13.29 -2.93
CA ARG A 31 6.28 12.62 -3.02
C ARG A 31 6.45 11.66 -1.83
N TYR A 32 6.84 10.41 -2.12
CA TYR A 32 7.34 9.49 -1.09
C TYR A 32 8.77 9.87 -0.67
N SER A 33 9.19 9.36 0.47
CA SER A 33 10.54 9.59 1.00
C SER A 33 11.60 8.84 0.21
N ASP A 34 12.71 9.51 -0.14
CA ASP A 34 13.84 8.86 -0.81
C ASP A 34 14.47 7.75 0.04
N ARG A 35 14.32 7.82 1.38
CA ARG A 35 14.78 6.78 2.30
C ARG A 35 13.96 5.49 2.21
N TYR A 36 12.69 5.59 1.85
CA TYR A 36 11.75 4.49 1.75
C TYR A 36 11.07 4.54 0.40
N SER A 37 11.83 4.17 -0.62
CA SER A 37 11.41 4.29 -2.02
C SER A 37 11.02 2.95 -2.65
N GLY A 38 11.25 1.83 -1.96
CA GLY A 38 11.05 0.50 -2.52
C GLY A 38 11.74 0.35 -3.89
N SER A 39 11.04 -0.18 -4.86
CA SER A 39 11.46 -0.29 -6.28
C SER A 39 11.30 1.04 -7.06
N GLY A 40 11.17 2.18 -6.37
CA GLY A 40 10.93 3.47 -6.99
C GLY A 40 9.51 3.64 -7.50
N GLN A 41 9.34 4.16 -8.70
CA GLN A 41 8.02 4.48 -9.24
C GLN A 41 7.09 3.27 -9.47
N LEU A 42 7.62 2.06 -9.46
CA LEU A 42 6.86 0.83 -9.69
C LEU A 42 6.44 0.12 -8.40
N THR A 43 6.96 0.51 -7.24
CA THR A 43 6.71 -0.21 -5.97
C THR A 43 5.25 -0.54 -5.73
N LEU A 44 4.34 0.40 -5.97
CA LEU A 44 2.91 0.19 -5.73
C LEU A 44 2.20 -0.69 -6.77
N VAL A 45 2.94 -1.13 -7.80
CA VAL A 45 2.40 -1.89 -8.94
C VAL A 45 3.41 -2.91 -9.47
N ASP A 46 4.35 -3.38 -8.66
CA ASP A 46 5.36 -4.36 -9.07
C ASP A 46 5.00 -5.81 -8.74
N GLY A 47 3.87 -6.02 -8.08
CA GLY A 47 3.38 -7.34 -7.67
C GLY A 47 4.11 -7.90 -6.45
N LEU A 48 4.90 -7.10 -5.74
CA LEU A 48 5.69 -7.54 -4.61
C LEU A 48 5.15 -6.96 -3.30
N THR A 49 5.01 -7.81 -2.30
CA THR A 49 4.55 -7.39 -0.98
C THR A 49 5.71 -7.28 0.00
N GLY A 50 5.64 -6.27 0.85
CA GLY A 50 6.56 -6.07 1.96
C GLY A 50 6.34 -7.05 3.11
N SER A 51 7.37 -7.24 3.91
CA SER A 51 7.29 -7.98 5.17
C SER A 51 6.93 -7.04 6.33
N ILE A 52 6.97 -7.53 7.56
CA ILE A 52 6.81 -6.69 8.76
C ILE A 52 8.04 -5.78 9.03
N ALA A 53 9.10 -5.89 8.25
CA ALA A 53 10.30 -5.06 8.36
C ALA A 53 10.20 -3.87 7.40
N HIS A 54 10.06 -2.66 7.93
CA HIS A 54 9.90 -1.42 7.15
C HIS A 54 11.11 -1.07 6.26
N ASN A 55 12.23 -1.76 6.41
CA ASN A 55 13.49 -1.54 5.68
C ASN A 55 13.85 -2.72 4.76
N ASP A 56 12.89 -3.54 4.36
CA ASP A 56 13.10 -4.68 3.45
C ASP A 56 13.15 -4.29 1.96
N ASN A 57 13.06 -2.98 1.65
CA ASN A 57 13.04 -2.39 0.32
C ASN A 57 11.79 -2.69 -0.54
N TYR A 58 10.69 -3.14 0.07
CA TYR A 58 9.39 -3.32 -0.62
C TYR A 58 8.37 -2.26 -0.25
N TRP A 59 8.69 -1.37 0.69
CA TRP A 59 7.80 -0.33 1.17
C TRP A 59 8.12 1.04 0.61
N GLN A 60 7.08 1.78 0.24
CA GLN A 60 7.16 3.24 0.10
C GLN A 60 6.59 3.93 1.32
N GLY A 61 7.23 5.04 1.75
CA GLY A 61 6.85 5.76 2.96
C GLY A 61 6.59 7.25 2.72
N TRP A 62 5.49 7.76 3.30
CA TRP A 62 5.14 9.19 3.33
C TRP A 62 5.16 9.71 4.76
N LYS A 63 5.97 10.73 5.04
CA LYS A 63 6.05 11.36 6.36
C LYS A 63 5.10 12.54 6.43
N LYS A 64 4.11 12.51 7.31
CA LYS A 64 3.05 13.50 7.50
C LYS A 64 2.13 13.74 6.28
N ASP A 65 2.62 13.52 5.07
CA ASP A 65 1.85 13.69 3.84
C ASP A 65 1.00 12.43 3.57
N ASN A 66 -0.10 12.58 2.84
CA ASN A 66 -0.89 11.46 2.39
C ASN A 66 -0.15 10.69 1.29
N LEU A 67 -0.40 9.38 1.15
CA LEU A 67 -0.20 8.73 -0.12
C LEU A 67 -1.29 9.25 -1.06
N ASP A 68 -0.92 9.89 -2.17
CA ASP A 68 -1.85 10.36 -3.22
C ASP A 68 -1.25 9.99 -4.57
N VAL A 69 -1.85 9.01 -5.24
CA VAL A 69 -1.39 8.51 -6.52
C VAL A 69 -2.53 8.30 -7.49
N THR A 70 -2.20 8.31 -8.78
CA THR A 70 -3.13 7.95 -9.87
C THR A 70 -2.49 6.90 -10.74
N ILE A 71 -3.15 5.76 -10.89
CA ILE A 71 -2.72 4.62 -11.72
C ILE A 71 -3.43 4.72 -13.07
N ASP A 72 -2.68 4.64 -14.19
CA ASP A 72 -3.22 4.57 -15.55
C ASP A 72 -3.17 3.12 -16.05
N LEU A 73 -4.30 2.47 -16.17
CA LEU A 73 -4.41 1.09 -16.70
C LEU A 73 -4.13 1.01 -18.21
N SER A 74 -3.89 2.15 -18.88
CA SER A 74 -3.64 2.30 -20.31
C SER A 74 -4.89 2.15 -21.20
N LYS A 75 -5.93 1.50 -20.72
CA LYS A 75 -7.24 1.35 -21.37
C LYS A 75 -8.34 1.36 -20.30
N VAL A 76 -9.58 1.58 -20.74
CA VAL A 76 -10.74 1.36 -19.87
C VAL A 76 -10.89 -0.14 -19.64
N ASP A 77 -11.06 -0.53 -18.39
CA ASP A 77 -11.27 -1.91 -17.98
C ASP A 77 -12.34 -1.98 -16.88
N ALA A 78 -12.97 -3.14 -16.71
CA ALA A 78 -13.89 -3.39 -15.59
C ALA A 78 -13.06 -3.47 -14.30
N ILE A 79 -13.58 -2.89 -13.21
CA ILE A 79 -12.96 -2.92 -11.90
C ILE A 79 -13.95 -3.58 -10.94
N SER A 80 -13.56 -4.72 -10.39
CA SER A 80 -14.36 -5.46 -9.42
C SER A 80 -13.92 -5.21 -7.97
N LYS A 81 -12.63 -4.95 -7.75
CA LYS A 81 -12.10 -4.69 -6.42
C LYS A 81 -10.77 -3.94 -6.49
N VAL A 82 -10.49 -3.14 -5.48
CA VAL A 82 -9.18 -2.54 -5.22
C VAL A 82 -8.76 -2.89 -3.81
N SER A 83 -7.57 -3.48 -3.66
CA SER A 83 -6.96 -3.72 -2.36
C SER A 83 -5.54 -3.17 -2.29
N MET A 84 -5.04 -2.96 -1.07
CA MET A 84 -3.71 -2.43 -0.85
C MET A 84 -3.15 -2.84 0.51
N GLY A 85 -1.82 -3.00 0.56
CA GLY A 85 -1.12 -3.32 1.78
C GLY A 85 -0.57 -2.09 2.50
N PHE A 86 -0.73 -2.07 3.83
CA PHE A 86 -0.14 -1.07 4.71
C PHE A 86 0.66 -1.74 5.82
N LEU A 87 1.75 -1.09 6.22
CA LEU A 87 2.51 -1.48 7.39
C LEU A 87 2.06 -0.70 8.62
N GLU A 88 1.86 -1.40 9.72
CA GLU A 88 1.73 -0.82 11.04
C GLU A 88 2.95 -1.20 11.87
N SER A 89 3.66 -0.20 12.42
CA SER A 89 4.80 -0.40 13.32
C SER A 89 4.97 0.85 14.19
N HIS A 90 4.23 0.90 15.29
CA HIS A 90 4.16 2.08 16.15
C HIS A 90 5.55 2.49 16.67
N GLY A 91 6.39 1.54 17.08
CA GLY A 91 7.76 1.83 17.53
C GLY A 91 8.63 2.53 16.47
N SER A 92 8.28 2.42 15.20
CA SER A 92 8.92 3.11 14.07
C SER A 92 8.11 4.33 13.59
N TRP A 93 7.08 4.74 14.32
CA TRP A 93 6.19 5.85 14.00
C TRP A 93 5.37 5.64 12.71
N ILE A 94 5.21 4.38 12.30
CA ILE A 94 4.43 3.96 11.14
C ILE A 94 3.04 3.57 11.61
N PHE A 95 2.04 4.30 11.12
CA PHE A 95 0.63 4.12 11.46
C PHE A 95 -0.19 3.77 10.22
N LEU A 96 -1.26 3.05 10.42
CA LEU A 96 -2.26 2.86 9.39
C LEU A 96 -2.86 4.22 9.00
N PRO A 97 -3.22 4.43 7.71
CA PRO A 97 -3.98 5.59 7.31
C PRO A 97 -5.33 5.60 8.04
N THR A 98 -5.91 6.78 8.26
CA THR A 98 -7.23 6.91 8.91
C THR A 98 -8.34 6.33 8.04
N HIS A 99 -8.21 6.52 6.72
CA HIS A 99 -9.09 5.96 5.70
C HIS A 99 -8.40 6.05 4.34
N VAL A 100 -8.95 5.34 3.36
CA VAL A 100 -8.53 5.43 1.95
C VAL A 100 -9.71 5.88 1.11
N VAL A 101 -9.48 6.84 0.23
CA VAL A 101 -10.46 7.30 -0.77
C VAL A 101 -10.02 6.83 -2.15
N LEU A 102 -10.88 6.07 -2.81
CA LEU A 102 -10.75 5.68 -4.21
C LEU A 102 -11.62 6.58 -5.08
N SER A 103 -11.12 6.97 -6.23
CA SER A 103 -11.89 7.69 -7.25
C SER A 103 -11.49 7.19 -8.63
N PHE A 104 -12.43 7.14 -9.55
CA PHE A 104 -12.28 6.48 -10.84
C PHE A 104 -12.53 7.46 -11.97
N SER A 105 -11.84 7.27 -13.09
CA SER A 105 -11.98 8.14 -14.27
C SER A 105 -11.73 7.38 -15.56
N ILE A 106 -12.41 7.79 -16.63
CA ILE A 106 -12.18 7.30 -17.99
C ILE A 106 -11.14 8.18 -18.70
N ASP A 107 -11.18 9.49 -18.46
CA ASP A 107 -10.40 10.52 -19.19
C ASP A 107 -9.18 11.04 -18.42
N GLY A 108 -9.04 10.69 -17.14
CA GLY A 108 -7.97 11.15 -16.24
C GLY A 108 -8.13 12.60 -15.79
N LYS A 109 -9.26 13.24 -16.04
CA LYS A 109 -9.58 14.61 -15.65
C LYS A 109 -10.72 14.68 -14.66
N THR A 110 -11.83 14.03 -14.96
CA THR A 110 -13.00 13.96 -14.10
C THR A 110 -12.99 12.66 -13.34
N PHE A 111 -12.92 12.72 -12.01
CA PHE A 111 -12.92 11.58 -11.11
C PHE A 111 -14.23 11.51 -10.33
N GLU A 112 -14.89 10.38 -10.43
CA GLU A 112 -16.22 10.10 -9.87
C GLU A 112 -16.20 8.80 -9.05
N ASN A 113 -17.41 8.35 -8.62
CA ASN A 113 -17.60 7.08 -7.92
C ASN A 113 -16.66 6.90 -6.72
N LYS A 114 -16.63 7.93 -5.83
CA LYS A 114 -15.78 7.87 -4.64
C LYS A 114 -16.22 6.74 -3.72
N THR A 115 -15.27 5.87 -3.41
CA THR A 115 -15.44 4.81 -2.42
C THR A 115 -14.47 5.07 -1.29
N GLU A 116 -14.96 5.09 -0.06
CA GLU A 116 -14.16 5.24 1.14
C GLU A 116 -13.99 3.90 1.84
N ILE A 117 -12.75 3.54 2.14
CA ILE A 117 -12.39 2.37 2.93
C ILE A 117 -12.00 2.86 4.32
N SER A 118 -12.86 2.59 5.29
CA SER A 118 -12.57 2.88 6.69
C SER A 118 -11.56 1.87 7.22
N ILE A 119 -10.49 2.36 7.83
CA ILE A 119 -9.44 1.53 8.41
C ILE A 119 -9.58 1.61 9.93
N ARG A 120 -9.72 0.44 10.57
CA ARG A 120 -9.72 0.37 12.03
C ARG A 120 -8.30 0.58 12.54
N ASP A 121 -8.18 1.33 13.64
CA ASP A 121 -6.91 1.42 14.35
C ASP A 121 -6.42 0.01 14.71
N GLY A 122 -5.15 -0.21 14.42
CA GLY A 122 -4.51 -1.49 14.72
C GLY A 122 -4.35 -1.72 16.24
N ILE A 123 -3.85 -2.89 16.58
CA ILE A 123 -3.67 -3.28 17.99
C ILE A 123 -2.46 -2.54 18.56
N GLN A 124 -2.65 -1.84 19.67
CA GLN A 124 -1.58 -1.11 20.38
C GLN A 124 -0.64 -2.06 21.18
N ASN A 125 -0.21 -3.16 20.57
CA ASN A 125 0.62 -4.17 21.24
C ASN A 125 2.13 -4.04 20.93
N GLY A 126 2.53 -3.02 20.19
CA GLY A 126 3.91 -2.78 19.82
C GLY A 126 4.47 -3.69 18.70
N SER A 127 3.73 -4.70 18.26
CA SER A 127 4.15 -5.59 17.18
C SER A 127 3.95 -4.92 15.83
N ALA A 128 4.87 -5.19 14.88
CA ALA A 128 4.70 -4.77 13.51
C ALA A 128 3.75 -5.75 12.78
N ASN A 129 2.84 -5.21 11.96
CA ASN A 129 1.86 -5.99 11.19
C ASN A 129 1.73 -5.43 9.77
N ARG A 130 1.59 -6.31 8.79
CA ARG A 130 1.11 -5.94 7.46
C ARG A 130 -0.40 -6.15 7.42
N ILE A 131 -1.12 -5.10 7.10
CA ILE A 131 -2.58 -5.10 7.02
C ILE A 131 -2.97 -4.88 5.56
N GLU A 132 -3.89 -5.69 5.07
CA GLU A 132 -4.51 -5.51 3.75
C GLU A 132 -5.88 -4.87 3.93
N CYS A 133 -6.14 -3.82 3.15
CA CYS A 133 -7.40 -3.10 3.10
C CYS A 133 -8.01 -3.24 1.72
N GLU A 134 -9.32 -3.43 1.64
CA GLU A 134 -10.03 -3.64 0.38
C GLU A 134 -11.30 -2.80 0.27
N SER A 135 -11.68 -2.48 -0.96
CA SER A 135 -12.85 -1.65 -1.27
C SER A 135 -14.20 -2.34 -1.08
N GLY A 136 -14.21 -3.65 -0.87
CA GLY A 136 -15.37 -4.46 -1.16
C GLY A 136 -15.60 -4.60 -2.68
N GLU A 137 -16.79 -5.12 -3.07
CA GLU A 137 -17.13 -5.31 -4.47
C GLU A 137 -17.43 -3.96 -5.16
N LEU A 138 -16.82 -3.77 -6.32
CA LEU A 138 -17.06 -2.65 -7.23
C LEU A 138 -17.63 -3.19 -8.52
N ASN A 139 -18.53 -2.43 -9.14
CA ASN A 139 -19.09 -2.78 -10.44
C ASN A 139 -19.05 -1.55 -11.34
N LEU A 140 -17.85 -1.21 -11.80
CA LEU A 140 -17.62 -0.03 -12.61
C LEU A 140 -16.53 -0.27 -13.66
N SER A 141 -16.39 0.65 -14.61
CA SER A 141 -15.33 0.66 -15.61
C SER A 141 -14.53 1.95 -15.48
N ALA A 142 -13.20 1.83 -15.49
CA ALA A 142 -12.30 2.97 -15.42
C ALA A 142 -10.98 2.68 -16.16
N ARG A 143 -10.30 3.75 -16.57
CA ARG A 143 -8.92 3.70 -17.01
C ARG A 143 -7.98 4.23 -15.92
N TYR A 144 -8.40 5.25 -15.20
CA TYR A 144 -7.58 5.88 -14.16
C TYR A 144 -8.20 5.63 -12.80
N ILE A 145 -7.38 5.19 -11.87
CA ILE A 145 -7.75 4.96 -10.47
C ILE A 145 -6.91 5.90 -9.61
N LYS A 146 -7.55 6.84 -8.93
CA LYS A 146 -6.90 7.70 -7.94
C LYS A 146 -7.09 7.08 -6.57
N VAL A 147 -5.99 6.97 -5.84
CA VAL A 147 -5.92 6.41 -4.49
C VAL A 147 -5.33 7.46 -3.57
N VAL A 148 -6.07 7.81 -2.51
CA VAL A 148 -5.61 8.70 -1.45
C VAL A 148 -5.70 7.97 -0.12
N ALA A 149 -4.56 7.59 0.46
CA ALA A 149 -4.51 7.06 1.83
C ALA A 149 -4.14 8.20 2.77
N VAL A 150 -5.08 8.54 3.67
CA VAL A 150 -4.96 9.73 4.52
C VAL A 150 -4.10 9.42 5.73
N ASN A 151 -2.94 10.06 5.78
CA ASN A 151 -2.01 9.94 6.90
C ASN A 151 -2.64 10.49 8.18
N ARG A 152 -2.48 9.82 9.31
CA ARG A 152 -2.91 10.31 10.63
C ARG A 152 -2.30 11.68 10.99
N GLY A 153 -1.11 12.00 10.44
CA GLY A 153 -0.40 13.27 10.57
C GLY A 153 0.45 13.37 11.82
N THR A 154 -0.09 13.03 13.00
CA THR A 154 0.64 13.06 14.27
C THR A 154 0.41 11.81 15.11
N CYS A 155 1.43 11.43 15.87
CA CYS A 155 1.33 10.34 16.83
C CYS A 155 0.27 10.69 17.90
N PRO A 156 -0.61 9.73 18.25
CA PRO A 156 -1.63 9.92 19.27
C PRO A 156 -1.03 10.07 20.67
N ASP A 157 -1.84 10.53 21.63
CA ASP A 157 -1.41 10.86 22.99
C ASP A 157 -0.83 9.67 23.77
N TRP A 158 -1.30 8.45 23.50
CA TRP A 158 -0.78 7.25 24.13
C TRP A 158 0.61 6.83 23.61
N HIS A 159 1.05 7.37 22.48
CA HIS A 159 2.33 7.01 21.88
C HIS A 159 3.49 7.76 22.54
N PRO A 160 4.66 7.11 22.83
CA PRO A 160 5.80 7.81 23.45
C PRO A 160 6.29 9.05 22.68
N GLY A 161 6.03 9.10 21.37
CA GLY A 161 6.32 10.25 20.50
C GLY A 161 5.10 11.12 20.23
N SER A 162 4.14 11.24 21.15
CA SER A 162 2.90 12.03 20.99
C SER A 162 3.17 13.39 20.35
N GLY A 163 2.30 13.77 19.39
CA GLY A 163 2.43 15.01 18.61
C GLY A 163 3.51 15.00 17.52
N GLY A 164 4.40 14.00 17.50
CA GLY A 164 5.38 13.81 16.44
C GLY A 164 4.74 13.37 15.12
N LYS A 165 5.44 13.56 14.01
CA LYS A 165 4.92 13.28 12.65
C LYS A 165 4.91 11.78 12.38
N THR A 166 3.76 11.27 11.94
CA THR A 166 3.57 9.86 11.56
C THR A 166 4.00 9.58 10.12
N TRP A 167 4.23 8.31 9.87
CA TRP A 167 4.45 7.75 8.55
C TRP A 167 3.24 6.92 8.12
N VAL A 168 2.93 6.95 6.82
CA VAL A 168 2.14 5.91 6.13
C VAL A 168 3.08 5.14 5.22
N PHE A 169 3.02 3.81 5.28
CA PHE A 169 3.80 2.90 4.44
C PHE A 169 2.85 2.01 3.65
N SER A 170 3.06 1.91 2.34
CA SER A 170 2.34 1.01 1.45
C SER A 170 3.30 0.25 0.55
N ASP A 171 2.96 -0.99 0.22
CA ASP A 171 3.76 -1.87 -0.65
C ASP A 171 3.14 -2.06 -2.03
N GLU A 172 1.88 -2.43 -2.12
CA GLU A 172 1.25 -2.81 -3.38
C GLU A 172 -0.21 -2.32 -3.45
N ILE A 173 -0.66 -1.95 -4.65
CA ILE A 173 -2.06 -1.66 -4.97
C ILE A 173 -2.53 -2.67 -6.00
N ILE A 174 -3.47 -3.52 -5.61
CA ILE A 174 -4.02 -4.60 -6.42
C ILE A 174 -5.36 -4.12 -7.02
N ILE A 175 -5.54 -4.27 -8.33
CA ILE A 175 -6.76 -3.92 -9.05
C ILE A 175 -7.24 -5.18 -9.78
N GLU A 176 -8.46 -5.64 -9.43
CA GLU A 176 -9.10 -6.80 -10.02
C GLU A 176 -10.21 -6.42 -11.02
#